data_a30f4bfd25475273fc19356677493ea1
#
_entry.id   a30f4bfd25475273fc19356677493ea1
#
_cell.length_a   1.000
_cell.length_b   1.000
_cell.length_c   1.000
_cell.angle_alpha   90.00
_cell.angle_beta   90.00
_cell.angle_gamma   90.00
#
_symmetry.space_group_name_H-M   'P 1'
#
loop_
_entity.id
_entity.type
_entity.pdbx_description
1 polymer ?
#
loop_
_entity_poly.entity_id
_entity_poly.type
_entity_poly.pdbx_seq_one_letter_code
_entity_poly.pdbx_strand_id
1 'polypeptide(L)'
;MKPSFTPTDLLESLGYGYFELDLAGRLIYGNKPFLNALGYTRDELIGKHFRRYIDRKQVSLMFNIFAMIYKTGMVEKKLLLDFVNKDGSSHISEGSYALIKDENDIPIGYRGILLDITERKQKETTLIKAKQKAERELEIAREIQSSFLVQDYPQPDGWEIATRIRPARQVSGDFYDVFPVTTSKHIALIMADVCDKGVGAAMYMAIFRSLFRAFSDQQYIIRWAGVPTRNQMESETGIFRRDAILASGAPSLKNAIDLTNNYIATEHGNSNMFATVFFGLLDPTDGTLLYINAGHEPPLIISNGALKTRLNPTGPAVGMLPNMDFKIERVILSPGDSLLLYTDGVTDALNAKDEQFSEERLITTAIKPSASAQTYLMDIVSAVDEHIAGREQFDDITLLAVHRRT
;
A
#
# COMPACT_ATOMS: atom_id res chain seq x y z
N MET A 1 -48.90 -15.95 35.28
CA MET A 1 -48.05 -17.15 35.22
C MET A 1 -46.60 -16.71 35.31
N LYS A 2 -45.86 -17.02 36.34
CA LYS A 2 -44.38 -16.86 36.32
C LYS A 2 -43.83 -17.94 35.41
N PRO A 3 -42.97 -17.63 34.46
CA PRO A 3 -42.33 -18.66 33.64
C PRO A 3 -41.50 -19.57 34.56
N SER A 4 -41.75 -20.85 34.53
CA SER A 4 -41.03 -21.87 35.31
C SER A 4 -39.72 -22.28 34.66
N PHE A 5 -38.95 -21.32 34.15
CA PHE A 5 -37.62 -21.58 33.61
C PHE A 5 -36.60 -21.65 34.75
N THR A 6 -35.90 -22.75 34.84
CA THR A 6 -34.75 -22.87 35.73
C THR A 6 -33.56 -22.15 35.09
N PRO A 7 -32.56 -21.70 35.87
CA PRO A 7 -31.32 -21.14 35.30
C PRO A 7 -30.66 -22.08 34.31
N THR A 8 -30.79 -23.39 34.51
CA THR A 8 -30.21 -24.43 33.63
C THR A 8 -30.92 -24.48 32.28
N ASP A 9 -32.27 -24.33 32.26
CA ASP A 9 -33.04 -24.29 31.00
C ASP A 9 -32.67 -23.08 30.15
N LEU A 10 -32.34 -21.95 30.78
CA LEU A 10 -31.87 -20.75 30.08
C LEU A 10 -30.52 -21.01 29.41
N LEU A 11 -29.57 -21.58 30.13
CA LEU A 11 -28.24 -21.91 29.57
C LEU A 11 -28.36 -22.92 28.44
N GLU A 12 -29.24 -23.90 28.57
CA GLU A 12 -29.51 -24.91 27.55
C GLU A 12 -30.11 -24.30 26.29
N SER A 13 -31.06 -23.38 26.43
CA SER A 13 -31.68 -22.67 25.30
C SER A 13 -30.73 -21.75 24.55
N LEU A 14 -29.69 -21.25 25.23
CA LEU A 14 -28.64 -20.41 24.67
C LEU A 14 -27.44 -21.20 24.13
N GLY A 15 -27.48 -22.54 24.21
CA GLY A 15 -26.41 -23.42 23.73
C GLY A 15 -25.17 -23.47 24.64
N TYR A 16 -25.24 -22.95 25.86
CA TYR A 16 -24.15 -23.06 26.82
C TYR A 16 -24.12 -24.43 27.48
N GLY A 17 -22.94 -25.09 27.45
CA GLY A 17 -22.66 -26.25 28.26
C GLY A 17 -22.56 -25.86 29.73
N TYR A 18 -23.32 -26.54 30.60
CA TYR A 18 -23.23 -26.42 32.06
C TYR A 18 -22.91 -27.78 32.64
N PHE A 19 -22.01 -27.80 33.63
CA PHE A 19 -21.62 -29.03 34.32
C PHE A 19 -21.27 -28.77 35.79
N GLU A 20 -21.37 -29.85 36.60
CA GLU A 20 -20.94 -29.88 37.98
C GLU A 20 -20.01 -31.09 38.23
N LEU A 21 -18.98 -30.87 39.02
CA LEU A 21 -18.02 -31.87 39.45
C LEU A 21 -18.02 -31.98 40.96
N ASP A 22 -17.73 -33.15 41.50
CA ASP A 22 -17.35 -33.31 42.92
C ASP A 22 -15.93 -32.71 43.20
N LEU A 23 -15.54 -32.66 44.47
CA LEU A 23 -14.22 -32.16 44.87
C LEU A 23 -13.07 -33.00 44.30
N ALA A 24 -13.34 -34.27 43.94
CA ALA A 24 -12.38 -35.15 43.28
C ALA A 24 -12.29 -34.93 41.76
N GLY A 25 -13.12 -34.02 41.16
CA GLY A 25 -13.18 -33.73 39.75
C GLY A 25 -13.95 -34.76 38.91
N ARG A 26 -14.88 -35.48 39.52
CA ARG A 26 -15.79 -36.40 38.82
C ARG A 26 -17.08 -35.71 38.47
N LEU A 27 -17.59 -35.96 37.26
CA LEU A 27 -18.82 -35.34 36.78
C LEU A 27 -20.04 -35.83 37.56
N ILE A 28 -20.78 -34.92 38.18
CA ILE A 28 -22.04 -35.15 38.89
C ILE A 28 -23.22 -34.83 37.97
N TYR A 29 -23.14 -33.71 37.24
CA TYR A 29 -24.17 -33.24 36.35
C TYR A 29 -23.60 -32.61 35.10
N GLY A 30 -24.27 -32.76 33.96
CA GLY A 30 -24.00 -32.07 32.70
C GLY A 30 -25.31 -31.88 31.96
N ASN A 31 -25.55 -30.65 31.45
CA ASN A 31 -26.74 -30.37 30.62
C ASN A 31 -26.51 -30.92 29.19
N LYS A 32 -27.58 -30.88 28.38
CA LYS A 32 -27.57 -31.44 27.04
C LYS A 32 -26.53 -30.80 26.10
N PRO A 33 -26.34 -29.47 26.04
CA PRO A 33 -25.27 -28.86 25.26
C PRO A 33 -23.86 -29.36 25.64
N PHE A 34 -23.57 -29.50 26.94
CA PHE A 34 -22.28 -30.03 27.41
C PHE A 34 -22.01 -31.46 26.95
N LEU A 35 -22.99 -32.33 27.10
CA LEU A 35 -22.87 -33.74 26.68
C LEU A 35 -22.76 -33.88 25.19
N ASN A 36 -23.57 -33.13 24.45
CA ASN A 36 -23.56 -33.15 22.98
C ASN A 36 -22.22 -32.64 22.40
N ALA A 37 -21.65 -31.57 22.96
CA ALA A 37 -20.35 -31.05 22.53
C ALA A 37 -19.25 -32.10 22.68
N LEU A 38 -19.29 -32.91 23.71
CA LEU A 38 -18.35 -33.98 23.97
C LEU A 38 -18.66 -35.30 23.21
N GLY A 39 -19.87 -35.43 22.66
CA GLY A 39 -20.32 -36.64 21.97
C GLY A 39 -20.58 -37.84 22.88
N TYR A 40 -20.83 -37.62 24.16
CA TYR A 40 -21.13 -38.64 25.15
C TYR A 40 -22.57 -38.62 25.61
N THR A 41 -23.13 -39.78 25.99
CA THR A 41 -24.35 -39.85 26.73
C THR A 41 -24.12 -39.52 28.19
N ARG A 42 -25.20 -39.17 28.94
CA ARG A 42 -25.14 -38.88 30.38
C ARG A 42 -24.55 -40.06 31.16
N ASP A 43 -25.02 -41.28 30.89
CA ASP A 43 -24.61 -42.50 31.60
C ASP A 43 -23.15 -42.87 31.39
N GLU A 44 -22.58 -42.45 30.27
CA GLU A 44 -21.17 -42.67 29.95
C GLU A 44 -20.22 -41.70 30.67
N LEU A 45 -20.68 -40.47 31.00
CA LEU A 45 -19.83 -39.45 31.62
C LEU A 45 -20.03 -39.25 33.12
N ILE A 46 -21.25 -39.48 33.67
CA ILE A 46 -21.50 -39.34 35.11
C ILE A 46 -20.54 -40.25 35.90
N GLY A 47 -19.92 -39.68 36.93
CA GLY A 47 -18.89 -40.32 37.75
C GLY A 47 -17.53 -40.40 37.12
N LYS A 48 -17.35 -40.03 35.86
CA LYS A 48 -16.03 -40.01 35.21
C LYS A 48 -15.28 -38.73 35.55
N HIS A 49 -13.96 -38.86 35.69
CA HIS A 49 -13.07 -37.73 35.99
C HIS A 49 -12.86 -36.85 34.79
N PHE A 50 -12.76 -35.51 34.96
CA PHE A 50 -12.58 -34.53 33.89
C PHE A 50 -11.37 -34.78 32.98
N ARG A 51 -10.33 -35.46 33.46
CA ARG A 51 -9.16 -35.90 32.65
C ARG A 51 -9.53 -36.72 31.41
N ARG A 52 -10.74 -37.26 31.35
CA ARG A 52 -11.20 -38.10 30.25
C ARG A 52 -11.54 -37.29 29.01
N TYR A 53 -11.95 -36.05 29.18
CA TYR A 53 -12.49 -35.20 28.12
C TYR A 53 -11.79 -33.82 28.03
N ILE A 54 -10.66 -33.61 28.70
CA ILE A 54 -9.79 -32.47 28.54
C ILE A 54 -8.46 -32.96 27.94
N ASP A 55 -7.84 -32.14 27.06
CA ASP A 55 -6.52 -32.45 26.51
C ASP A 55 -5.51 -32.72 27.63
N ARG A 56 -4.71 -33.78 27.48
CA ARG A 56 -3.75 -34.23 28.48
C ARG A 56 -2.76 -33.14 28.92
N LYS A 57 -2.39 -32.24 28.00
CA LYS A 57 -1.47 -31.12 28.26
C LYS A 57 -2.09 -30.07 29.20
N GLN A 58 -3.41 -29.99 29.28
CA GLN A 58 -4.14 -29.00 30.08
C GLN A 58 -4.67 -29.54 31.40
N VAL A 59 -4.52 -30.85 31.65
CA VAL A 59 -4.99 -31.47 32.90
C VAL A 59 -4.36 -30.83 34.12
N SER A 60 -3.05 -30.60 34.10
CA SER A 60 -2.34 -29.98 35.24
C SER A 60 -2.78 -28.54 35.47
N LEU A 61 -3.09 -27.78 34.40
CA LEU A 61 -3.63 -26.45 34.48
C LEU A 61 -4.97 -26.45 35.21
N MET A 62 -5.89 -27.38 34.85
CA MET A 62 -7.18 -27.49 35.50
C MET A 62 -7.09 -27.82 36.99
N PHE A 63 -6.15 -28.70 37.39
CA PHE A 63 -5.92 -28.97 38.82
C PHE A 63 -5.49 -27.71 39.58
N ASN A 64 -4.58 -26.93 39.00
CA ASN A 64 -4.11 -25.67 39.60
C ASN A 64 -5.26 -24.65 39.73
N ILE A 65 -6.11 -24.56 38.70
CA ILE A 65 -7.28 -23.68 38.71
C ILE A 65 -8.29 -24.13 39.80
N PHE A 66 -8.63 -25.41 39.85
CA PHE A 66 -9.54 -25.91 40.90
C PHE A 66 -8.97 -25.71 42.32
N ALA A 67 -7.64 -25.90 42.50
CA ALA A 67 -6.99 -25.62 43.75
C ALA A 67 -7.03 -24.14 44.15
N MET A 68 -6.88 -23.25 43.18
CA MET A 68 -7.01 -21.81 43.36
C MET A 68 -8.46 -21.41 43.72
N ILE A 69 -9.45 -21.91 42.96
CA ILE A 69 -10.88 -21.66 43.22
C ILE A 69 -11.24 -22.17 44.60
N TYR A 70 -10.76 -23.36 45.00
CA TYR A 70 -11.02 -23.92 46.31
C TYR A 70 -10.49 -23.04 47.45
N LYS A 71 -9.25 -22.52 47.30
CA LYS A 71 -8.56 -21.69 48.31
C LYS A 71 -9.16 -20.28 48.43
N THR A 72 -9.51 -19.68 47.29
CA THR A 72 -9.86 -18.25 47.22
C THR A 72 -11.35 -18.01 47.15
N GLY A 73 -12.16 -19.01 46.72
CA GLY A 73 -13.55 -18.85 46.37
C GLY A 73 -13.79 -17.98 45.11
N MET A 74 -12.72 -17.53 44.44
CA MET A 74 -12.84 -16.67 43.28
C MET A 74 -13.27 -17.46 42.04
N VAL A 75 -14.07 -16.81 41.19
CA VAL A 75 -14.51 -17.38 39.91
C VAL A 75 -13.40 -17.16 38.86
N GLU A 76 -12.94 -18.24 38.25
CA GLU A 76 -12.10 -18.15 37.05
C GLU A 76 -12.96 -17.89 35.81
N LYS A 77 -12.60 -16.90 34.99
CA LYS A 77 -13.43 -16.46 33.87
C LYS A 77 -12.64 -16.55 32.55
N LYS A 78 -13.34 -16.91 31.46
CA LYS A 78 -12.84 -16.91 30.09
C LYS A 78 -11.61 -17.81 29.88
N LEU A 79 -11.50 -18.90 30.62
CA LEU A 79 -10.47 -19.89 30.43
C LEU A 79 -10.70 -20.65 29.13
N LEU A 80 -9.69 -20.74 28.28
CA LEU A 80 -9.72 -21.52 27.05
C LEU A 80 -9.18 -22.93 27.34
N LEU A 81 -9.99 -23.92 27.00
CA LEU A 81 -9.60 -25.34 27.14
C LEU A 81 -9.92 -26.10 25.87
N ASP A 82 -9.02 -27.04 25.56
CA ASP A 82 -9.22 -28.02 24.52
C ASP A 82 -9.88 -29.26 25.12
N PHE A 83 -11.06 -29.56 24.63
CA PHE A 83 -11.80 -30.76 24.99
C PHE A 83 -11.59 -31.85 23.94
N VAL A 84 -11.52 -33.08 24.40
CA VAL A 84 -11.40 -34.27 23.55
C VAL A 84 -12.75 -35.02 23.54
N ASN A 85 -13.34 -35.13 22.37
CA ASN A 85 -14.60 -35.78 22.14
C ASN A 85 -14.47 -37.30 22.18
N LYS A 86 -15.61 -37.98 22.25
CA LYS A 86 -15.68 -39.45 22.27
C LYS A 86 -15.06 -40.11 21.03
N ASP A 87 -15.20 -39.48 19.87
CA ASP A 87 -14.64 -39.94 18.59
C ASP A 87 -13.15 -39.59 18.38
N GLY A 88 -12.53 -38.94 19.38
CA GLY A 88 -11.13 -38.50 19.33
C GLY A 88 -10.91 -37.15 18.67
N SER A 89 -11.95 -36.50 18.13
CA SER A 89 -11.88 -35.12 17.69
C SER A 89 -11.73 -34.17 18.87
N SER A 90 -11.32 -32.93 18.64
CA SER A 90 -11.20 -31.94 19.68
C SER A 90 -11.95 -30.65 19.32
N HIS A 91 -12.41 -29.95 20.35
CA HIS A 91 -13.00 -28.63 20.22
C HIS A 91 -12.48 -27.69 21.30
N ILE A 92 -12.50 -26.39 21.00
CA ILE A 92 -12.05 -25.34 21.93
C ILE A 92 -13.25 -24.73 22.61
N SER A 93 -13.30 -24.79 23.95
CA SER A 93 -14.33 -24.09 24.71
C SER A 93 -13.76 -22.97 25.58
N GLU A 94 -14.48 -21.85 25.60
CA GLU A 94 -14.29 -20.79 26.59
C GLU A 94 -15.18 -21.06 27.78
N GLY A 95 -14.57 -21.15 28.97
CA GLY A 95 -15.28 -21.53 30.18
C GLY A 95 -15.11 -20.58 31.35
N SER A 96 -16.11 -20.58 32.26
CA SER A 96 -15.99 -19.96 33.56
C SER A 96 -16.32 -21.00 34.65
N TYR A 97 -15.54 -21.00 35.71
CA TYR A 97 -15.53 -22.04 36.74
C TYR A 97 -15.69 -21.43 38.12
N ALA A 98 -16.49 -22.04 38.96
CA ALA A 98 -16.78 -21.58 40.33
C ALA A 98 -16.88 -22.74 41.31
N LEU A 99 -16.72 -22.42 42.58
CA LEU A 99 -16.94 -23.36 43.70
C LEU A 99 -18.43 -23.55 43.96
N ILE A 100 -18.85 -24.78 44.28
CA ILE A 100 -20.14 -25.09 44.82
C ILE A 100 -19.98 -25.29 46.33
N LYS A 101 -20.83 -24.65 47.10
CA LYS A 101 -20.90 -24.77 48.56
C LYS A 101 -22.27 -25.25 49.00
N ASP A 102 -22.34 -25.95 50.11
CA ASP A 102 -23.60 -26.34 50.77
C ASP A 102 -24.23 -25.20 51.60
N GLU A 103 -25.34 -25.48 52.27
CA GLU A 103 -26.04 -24.51 53.11
C GLU A 103 -25.21 -24.01 54.30
N ASN A 104 -24.15 -24.71 54.70
CA ASN A 104 -23.23 -24.35 55.76
C ASN A 104 -21.94 -23.66 55.23
N ASP A 105 -21.93 -23.23 53.97
CA ASP A 105 -20.80 -22.61 53.28
C ASP A 105 -19.58 -23.56 53.10
N ILE A 106 -19.78 -24.87 53.22
CA ILE A 106 -18.75 -25.87 53.04
C ILE A 106 -18.61 -26.23 51.56
N PRO A 107 -17.37 -26.19 50.97
CA PRO A 107 -17.15 -26.59 49.58
C PRO A 107 -17.55 -28.07 49.35
N ILE A 108 -18.39 -28.31 48.34
CA ILE A 108 -18.84 -29.65 47.96
C ILE A 108 -18.51 -30.01 46.50
N GLY A 109 -18.06 -29.06 45.69
CA GLY A 109 -17.73 -29.35 44.31
C GLY A 109 -17.41 -28.10 43.50
N TYR A 110 -17.34 -28.28 42.19
CA TYR A 110 -17.08 -27.21 41.19
C TYR A 110 -18.19 -27.21 40.17
N ARG A 111 -18.51 -26.03 39.61
CA ARG A 111 -19.39 -25.87 38.46
C ARG A 111 -18.76 -25.04 37.39
N GLY A 112 -19.12 -25.28 36.15
CA GLY A 112 -18.64 -24.50 35.02
C GLY A 112 -19.69 -24.28 33.96
N ILE A 113 -19.51 -23.17 33.26
CA ILE A 113 -20.25 -22.84 32.04
C ILE A 113 -19.26 -22.82 30.91
N LEU A 114 -19.57 -23.49 29.79
CA LEU A 114 -18.71 -23.59 28.61
C LEU A 114 -19.45 -23.11 27.38
N LEU A 115 -18.71 -22.44 26.53
CA LEU A 115 -19.15 -22.08 25.18
C LEU A 115 -18.14 -22.67 24.18
N ASP A 116 -18.62 -23.50 23.27
CA ASP A 116 -17.78 -23.96 22.15
C ASP A 116 -17.49 -22.79 21.21
N ILE A 117 -16.22 -22.48 21.03
CA ILE A 117 -15.73 -21.40 20.18
C ILE A 117 -14.89 -21.92 19.03
N THR A 118 -14.94 -23.21 18.73
CA THR A 118 -14.10 -23.87 17.73
C THR A 118 -14.25 -23.22 16.35
N GLU A 119 -15.49 -23.06 15.89
CA GLU A 119 -15.79 -22.43 14.61
C GLU A 119 -15.26 -20.97 14.55
N ARG A 120 -15.48 -20.22 15.64
CA ARG A 120 -14.97 -18.84 15.76
C ARG A 120 -13.45 -18.78 15.66
N LYS A 121 -12.76 -19.69 16.37
CA LYS A 121 -11.28 -19.77 16.37
C LYS A 121 -10.72 -20.23 15.02
N GLN A 122 -11.41 -21.14 14.35
CA GLN A 122 -11.03 -21.56 12.99
C GLN A 122 -11.19 -20.43 11.98
N LYS A 123 -12.28 -19.69 12.02
CA LYS A 123 -12.50 -18.51 11.16
C LYS A 123 -11.46 -17.44 11.42
N GLU A 124 -11.17 -17.13 12.69
CA GLU A 124 -10.13 -16.16 13.08
C GLU A 124 -8.76 -16.56 12.53
N THR A 125 -8.37 -17.83 12.73
CA THR A 125 -7.11 -18.36 12.24
C THR A 125 -7.02 -18.32 10.71
N THR A 126 -8.09 -18.67 10.02
CA THR A 126 -8.17 -18.63 8.55
C THR A 126 -8.01 -17.20 8.03
N LEU A 127 -8.70 -16.23 8.66
CA LEU A 127 -8.58 -14.81 8.33
C LEU A 127 -7.14 -14.29 8.55
N ILE A 128 -6.51 -14.63 9.66
CA ILE A 128 -5.13 -14.24 9.96
C ILE A 128 -4.17 -14.79 8.89
N LYS A 129 -4.32 -16.09 8.54
CA LYS A 129 -3.48 -16.71 7.50
C LYS A 129 -3.70 -16.08 6.13
N ALA A 130 -4.95 -15.80 5.76
CA ALA A 130 -5.28 -15.14 4.49
C ALA A 130 -4.69 -13.72 4.43
N LYS A 131 -4.81 -12.96 5.53
CA LYS A 131 -4.21 -11.61 5.66
C LYS A 131 -2.69 -11.67 5.50
N GLN A 132 -2.00 -12.55 6.24
CA GLN A 132 -0.55 -12.71 6.15
C GLN A 132 -0.08 -13.10 4.75
N LYS A 133 -0.86 -13.96 4.06
CA LYS A 133 -0.55 -14.33 2.66
C LYS A 133 -0.67 -13.11 1.74
N ALA A 134 -1.76 -12.35 1.84
CA ALA A 134 -1.98 -11.17 1.03
C ALA A 134 -0.91 -10.07 1.29
N GLU A 135 -0.52 -9.84 2.54
CA GLU A 135 0.55 -8.91 2.91
C GLU A 135 1.89 -9.33 2.29
N ARG A 136 2.20 -10.63 2.29
CA ARG A 136 3.42 -11.14 1.67
C ARG A 136 3.43 -10.99 0.15
N GLU A 137 2.30 -11.23 -0.51
CA GLU A 137 2.16 -11.02 -1.97
C GLU A 137 2.35 -9.54 -2.34
N LEU A 138 1.82 -8.62 -1.53
CA LEU A 138 2.02 -7.18 -1.70
C LEU A 138 3.47 -6.75 -1.46
N GLU A 139 4.18 -7.33 -0.50
CA GLU A 139 5.60 -7.04 -0.29
C GLU A 139 6.46 -7.47 -1.49
N ILE A 140 6.18 -8.64 -2.06
CA ILE A 140 6.83 -9.08 -3.32
C ILE A 140 6.54 -8.09 -4.45
N ALA A 141 5.30 -7.64 -4.59
CA ALA A 141 4.93 -6.64 -5.59
C ALA A 141 5.70 -5.33 -5.39
N ARG A 142 5.89 -4.89 -4.14
CA ARG A 142 6.70 -3.72 -3.78
C ARG A 142 8.17 -3.89 -4.16
N GLU A 143 8.77 -5.04 -3.88
CA GLU A 143 10.16 -5.35 -4.27
C GLU A 143 10.33 -5.32 -5.79
N ILE A 144 9.39 -5.90 -6.53
CA ILE A 144 9.38 -5.85 -8.00
C ILE A 144 9.26 -4.39 -8.47
N GLN A 145 8.30 -3.63 -7.94
CA GLN A 145 8.11 -2.24 -8.32
C GLN A 145 9.33 -1.38 -8.03
N SER A 146 9.96 -1.55 -6.86
CA SER A 146 11.17 -0.80 -6.51
C SER A 146 12.34 -1.06 -7.47
N SER A 147 12.38 -2.24 -8.11
CA SER A 147 13.38 -2.54 -9.14
C SER A 147 13.17 -1.76 -10.45
N PHE A 148 11.95 -1.28 -10.71
CA PHE A 148 11.69 -0.38 -11.84
C PHE A 148 12.11 1.06 -11.53
N LEU A 149 12.12 1.50 -10.27
CA LEU A 149 12.52 2.86 -9.93
C LEU A 149 14.03 3.00 -10.02
N VAL A 150 14.47 4.05 -10.72
CA VAL A 150 15.90 4.30 -10.96
C VAL A 150 16.54 4.82 -9.69
N GLN A 151 17.54 4.12 -9.19
CA GLN A 151 18.37 4.56 -8.06
C GLN A 151 19.65 5.27 -8.52
N ASP A 152 20.13 4.93 -9.72
CA ASP A 152 21.33 5.49 -10.32
C ASP A 152 20.96 6.22 -11.63
N TYR A 153 20.98 7.53 -11.61
CA TYR A 153 20.62 8.41 -12.73
C TYR A 153 21.74 9.42 -13.02
N PRO A 154 21.81 9.96 -14.29
CA PRO A 154 22.88 10.84 -14.70
C PRO A 154 22.96 12.10 -13.85
N GLN A 155 24.19 12.49 -13.50
CA GLN A 155 24.52 13.75 -12.82
C GLN A 155 25.46 14.54 -13.73
N PRO A 156 24.97 15.34 -14.69
CA PRO A 156 25.81 16.10 -15.58
C PRO A 156 26.63 17.15 -14.84
N ASP A 157 27.79 17.50 -15.39
CA ASP A 157 28.62 18.56 -14.83
C ASP A 157 27.82 19.89 -14.72
N GLY A 158 27.88 20.52 -13.58
CA GLY A 158 27.13 21.75 -13.31
C GLY A 158 25.65 21.55 -12.94
N TRP A 159 25.20 20.32 -12.79
CA TRP A 159 23.83 20.00 -12.39
C TRP A 159 23.77 19.10 -11.15
N GLU A 160 22.67 19.20 -10.43
CA GLU A 160 22.30 18.26 -9.37
C GLU A 160 20.87 17.78 -9.60
N ILE A 161 20.70 16.47 -9.62
CA ILE A 161 19.37 15.85 -9.74
C ILE A 161 19.13 15.02 -8.47
N ALA A 162 17.96 15.18 -7.86
CA ALA A 162 17.53 14.39 -6.72
C ALA A 162 16.08 13.94 -6.88
N THR A 163 15.78 12.77 -6.35
CA THR A 163 14.43 12.19 -6.41
C THR A 163 14.01 11.66 -5.05
N ARG A 164 12.72 11.69 -4.78
CA ARG A 164 12.12 11.08 -3.60
C ARG A 164 10.76 10.53 -3.95
N ILE A 165 10.47 9.29 -3.51
CA ILE A 165 9.14 8.69 -3.56
C ILE A 165 8.81 8.08 -2.22
N ARG A 166 7.59 8.27 -1.77
CA ARG A 166 7.03 7.69 -0.56
C ARG A 166 5.61 7.21 -0.85
N PRO A 167 5.44 5.91 -1.10
CA PRO A 167 4.12 5.33 -1.33
C PRO A 167 3.20 5.49 -0.12
N ALA A 168 1.92 5.76 -0.36
CA ALA A 168 0.87 5.76 0.67
C ALA A 168 0.45 4.34 1.07
N ARG A 169 0.59 3.40 0.15
CA ARG A 169 0.31 1.97 0.35
C ARG A 169 1.57 1.13 0.11
N GLN A 170 1.42 -0.19 0.02
CA GLN A 170 2.55 -1.08 -0.25
C GLN A 170 3.17 -0.85 -1.63
N VAL A 171 2.35 -0.47 -2.61
CA VAL A 171 2.76 -0.14 -3.99
C VAL A 171 2.17 1.19 -4.40
N SER A 172 2.83 1.90 -5.33
CA SER A 172 2.54 3.27 -5.76
C SER A 172 2.03 3.31 -7.19
N GLY A 173 1.07 4.20 -7.49
CA GLY A 173 0.72 4.62 -8.85
C GLY A 173 1.73 5.61 -9.42
N ASP A 174 2.32 6.41 -8.56
CA ASP A 174 3.34 7.38 -8.91
C ASP A 174 4.64 6.76 -9.40
N PHE A 175 5.32 7.45 -10.30
CA PHE A 175 6.69 7.17 -10.62
C PHE A 175 7.43 8.40 -11.14
N TYR A 176 8.75 8.33 -11.03
CA TYR A 176 9.67 9.20 -11.74
C TYR A 176 10.64 8.37 -12.58
N ASP A 177 11.19 8.98 -13.61
CA ASP A 177 12.31 8.40 -14.37
C ASP A 177 13.27 9.48 -14.83
N VAL A 178 14.56 9.18 -14.76
CA VAL A 178 15.65 10.07 -15.21
C VAL A 178 16.66 9.23 -15.98
N PHE A 179 16.83 9.50 -17.27
CA PHE A 179 17.74 8.71 -18.11
C PHE A 179 18.29 9.52 -19.28
N PRO A 180 19.50 9.18 -19.78
CA PRO A 180 20.04 9.79 -20.98
C PRO A 180 19.28 9.27 -22.20
N VAL A 181 18.94 10.17 -23.13
CA VAL A 181 18.36 9.79 -24.42
C VAL A 181 19.52 9.41 -25.36
N THR A 182 19.54 8.15 -25.81
CA THR A 182 20.69 7.53 -26.52
C THR A 182 21.07 8.24 -27.83
N THR A 183 20.10 8.88 -28.48
CA THR A 183 20.29 9.56 -29.78
C THR A 183 20.60 11.03 -29.66
N SER A 184 20.59 11.59 -28.47
CA SER A 184 20.85 13.02 -28.22
C SER A 184 21.61 13.21 -26.91
N LYS A 185 22.14 14.40 -26.67
CA LYS A 185 22.79 14.75 -25.40
C LYS A 185 21.79 15.08 -24.26
N HIS A 186 20.50 14.90 -24.52
CA HIS A 186 19.46 15.27 -23.59
C HIS A 186 19.29 14.24 -22.47
N ILE A 187 18.81 14.74 -21.33
CA ILE A 187 18.36 13.93 -20.20
C ILE A 187 16.84 13.99 -20.17
N ALA A 188 16.22 12.83 -20.20
CA ALA A 188 14.78 12.69 -19.98
C ALA A 188 14.47 12.82 -18.49
N LEU A 189 13.48 13.65 -18.18
CA LEU A 189 12.92 13.87 -16.86
C LEU A 189 11.43 13.52 -16.94
N ILE A 190 11.00 12.48 -16.24
CA ILE A 190 9.61 12.05 -16.25
C ILE A 190 9.11 12.02 -14.82
N MET A 191 7.90 12.55 -14.61
CA MET A 191 7.09 12.35 -13.41
C MET A 191 5.67 12.07 -13.86
N ALA A 192 5.06 11.07 -13.24
CA ALA A 192 3.71 10.66 -13.59
C ALA A 192 2.97 10.11 -12.38
N ASP A 193 1.67 10.33 -12.38
CA ASP A 193 0.72 9.76 -11.45
C ASP A 193 -0.35 9.01 -12.24
N VAL A 194 -0.47 7.70 -11.97
CA VAL A 194 -1.46 6.81 -12.59
C VAL A 194 -2.73 6.86 -11.76
N CYS A 195 -3.84 7.14 -12.40
CA CYS A 195 -5.16 7.15 -11.76
C CYS A 195 -5.42 5.84 -11.00
N ASP A 196 -6.22 5.91 -9.90
CA ASP A 196 -6.47 4.82 -8.97
C ASP A 196 -5.24 4.48 -8.08
N LYS A 197 -5.37 3.54 -7.17
CA LYS A 197 -4.34 3.19 -6.17
C LYS A 197 -4.19 1.68 -6.03
N GLY A 198 -3.02 1.25 -5.59
CA GLY A 198 -2.72 -0.15 -5.31
C GLY A 198 -2.16 -0.90 -6.51
N VAL A 199 -2.40 -2.23 -6.56
CA VAL A 199 -1.71 -3.12 -7.52
C VAL A 199 -2.03 -2.77 -8.98
N GLY A 200 -3.27 -2.35 -9.29
CA GLY A 200 -3.65 -1.95 -10.64
C GLY A 200 -2.82 -0.76 -11.13
N ALA A 201 -2.82 0.34 -10.39
CA ALA A 201 -2.02 1.52 -10.69
C ALA A 201 -0.52 1.20 -10.80
N ALA A 202 0.01 0.39 -9.88
CA ALA A 202 1.41 -0.04 -9.90
C ALA A 202 1.79 -0.85 -11.16
N MET A 203 0.90 -1.68 -11.68
CA MET A 203 1.12 -2.39 -12.96
C MET A 203 1.14 -1.43 -14.14
N TYR A 204 0.18 -0.50 -14.19
CA TYR A 204 0.16 0.52 -15.25
C TYR A 204 1.35 1.47 -15.18
N MET A 205 1.82 1.82 -13.99
CA MET A 205 3.07 2.55 -13.80
C MET A 205 4.24 1.87 -14.55
N ALA A 206 4.41 0.56 -14.37
CA ALA A 206 5.47 -0.18 -15.04
C ALA A 206 5.31 -0.19 -16.57
N ILE A 207 4.06 -0.26 -17.08
CA ILE A 207 3.75 -0.17 -18.51
C ILE A 207 4.08 1.23 -19.03
N PHE A 208 3.55 2.29 -18.43
CA PHE A 208 3.79 3.67 -18.84
C PHE A 208 5.30 3.96 -18.89
N ARG A 209 6.02 3.65 -17.81
CA ARG A 209 7.47 3.87 -17.74
C ARG A 209 8.23 3.13 -18.84
N SER A 210 7.88 1.88 -19.09
CA SER A 210 8.51 1.06 -20.12
C SER A 210 8.26 1.61 -21.53
N LEU A 211 7.03 2.04 -21.81
CA LEU A 211 6.65 2.63 -23.10
C LEU A 211 7.36 3.97 -23.32
N PHE A 212 7.40 4.87 -22.32
CA PHE A 212 8.13 6.13 -22.44
C PHE A 212 9.60 5.92 -22.73
N ARG A 213 10.28 4.99 -22.07
CA ARG A 213 11.68 4.66 -22.39
C ARG A 213 11.84 4.09 -23.78
N ALA A 214 11.02 3.12 -24.16
CA ALA A 214 11.10 2.47 -25.46
C ALA A 214 10.87 3.46 -26.62
N PHE A 215 9.87 4.32 -26.48
CA PHE A 215 9.51 5.27 -27.55
C PHE A 215 10.35 6.55 -27.56
N SER A 216 11.10 6.84 -26.49
CA SER A 216 12.08 7.93 -26.47
C SER A 216 13.35 7.58 -27.25
N ASP A 217 13.64 6.30 -27.47
CA ASP A 217 14.81 5.85 -28.24
C ASP A 217 14.41 5.63 -29.71
N GLN A 218 14.86 6.52 -30.60
CA GLN A 218 14.56 6.46 -32.05
C GLN A 218 15.05 5.19 -32.72
N GLN A 219 16.07 4.50 -32.21
CA GLN A 219 16.54 3.24 -32.78
C GLN A 219 15.51 2.13 -32.61
N TYR A 220 14.70 2.15 -31.54
CA TYR A 220 13.61 1.20 -31.33
C TYR A 220 12.46 1.44 -32.31
N ILE A 221 12.08 2.70 -32.55
CA ILE A 221 10.99 3.08 -33.48
C ILE A 221 11.31 2.63 -34.91
N ILE A 222 12.55 2.85 -35.38
CA ILE A 222 13.00 2.43 -36.73
C ILE A 222 12.92 0.90 -36.89
N ARG A 223 13.28 0.14 -35.86
CA ARG A 223 13.20 -1.34 -35.88
C ARG A 223 11.78 -1.88 -35.89
N TRP A 224 10.85 -1.25 -35.17
CA TRP A 224 9.47 -1.73 -35.03
C TRP A 224 8.53 -1.27 -36.16
N ALA A 225 8.69 -0.04 -36.62
CA ALA A 225 7.80 0.54 -37.63
C ALA A 225 8.15 0.16 -39.08
N GLY A 226 9.19 -0.62 -39.32
CA GLY A 226 9.65 -0.95 -40.68
C GLY A 226 10.06 0.28 -41.51
N VAL A 227 10.38 1.39 -40.84
CA VAL A 227 10.79 2.63 -41.50
C VAL A 227 12.18 2.41 -42.15
N PRO A 228 12.35 2.73 -43.42
CA PRO A 228 13.64 2.53 -44.13
C PRO A 228 14.78 3.20 -43.38
N THR A 229 15.89 2.46 -43.21
CA THR A 229 17.13 2.99 -42.63
C THR A 229 17.74 4.09 -43.49
N ARG A 230 18.63 4.89 -42.88
CA ARG A 230 19.29 6.06 -43.41
C ARG A 230 19.80 5.95 -44.89
N ASN A 231 20.13 4.74 -45.35
CA ASN A 231 20.65 4.49 -46.69
C ASN A 231 19.58 4.45 -47.81
N GLN A 232 18.30 4.55 -47.48
CA GLN A 232 17.19 4.49 -48.46
C GLN A 232 16.48 5.85 -48.69
N MET A 233 16.92 6.93 -48.01
CA MET A 233 16.28 8.25 -48.07
C MET A 233 17.20 9.38 -48.51
N GLU A 234 18.27 9.09 -49.19
CA GLU A 234 19.08 10.15 -49.84
C GLU A 234 18.39 10.65 -51.11
N SER A 235 17.46 11.59 -50.97
CA SER A 235 17.12 12.54 -52.04
C SER A 235 17.02 13.96 -51.47
N GLU A 236 18.03 14.69 -51.84
CA GLU A 236 18.20 16.12 -52.05
C GLU A 236 17.22 17.13 -51.37
N THR A 237 17.82 18.10 -50.67
CA THR A 237 17.32 19.44 -50.25
C THR A 237 16.71 19.64 -48.84
N GLY A 238 16.66 18.64 -47.98
CA GLY A 238 16.08 18.82 -46.64
C GLY A 238 17.04 18.66 -45.44
N ILE A 239 18.31 18.35 -45.67
CA ILE A 239 19.23 17.76 -44.69
C ILE A 239 19.52 18.72 -43.52
N PHE A 240 19.80 19.98 -43.75
CA PHE A 240 20.17 20.93 -42.69
C PHE A 240 19.03 21.27 -41.71
N ARG A 241 17.76 21.32 -42.15
CA ARG A 241 16.60 21.57 -41.29
C ARG A 241 16.20 20.33 -40.51
N ARG A 242 16.41 19.15 -41.11
CA ARG A 242 16.05 17.85 -40.49
C ARG A 242 17.00 17.47 -39.38
N ASP A 243 18.32 17.66 -39.59
CA ASP A 243 19.33 17.38 -38.57
C ASP A 243 19.20 18.31 -37.35
N ALA A 244 18.88 19.58 -37.56
CA ALA A 244 18.61 20.51 -36.46
C ALA A 244 17.34 20.13 -35.66
N ILE A 245 16.27 19.65 -36.33
CA ILE A 245 15.04 19.21 -35.69
C ILE A 245 15.28 17.88 -34.93
N LEU A 246 16.02 16.94 -35.53
CA LEU A 246 16.36 15.67 -34.86
C LEU A 246 17.30 15.88 -33.67
N ALA A 247 18.25 16.83 -33.80
CA ALA A 247 19.16 17.20 -32.72
C ALA A 247 18.43 17.90 -31.54
N SER A 248 17.26 18.50 -31.75
CA SER A 248 16.52 19.22 -30.73
C SER A 248 15.83 18.32 -29.71
N GLY A 249 15.72 17.00 -29.93
CA GLY A 249 14.99 16.07 -29.06
C GLY A 249 13.45 16.16 -29.18
N ALA A 250 12.89 17.19 -29.82
CA ALA A 250 11.45 17.41 -29.94
C ALA A 250 10.69 16.23 -30.57
N PRO A 251 11.19 15.57 -31.64
CA PRO A 251 10.51 14.39 -32.19
C PRO A 251 10.47 13.20 -31.21
N SER A 252 11.54 12.99 -30.43
CA SER A 252 11.59 11.91 -29.44
C SER A 252 10.56 12.14 -28.34
N LEU A 253 10.45 13.36 -27.84
CA LEU A 253 9.47 13.75 -26.82
C LEU A 253 8.03 13.56 -27.32
N LYS A 254 7.71 14.11 -28.50
CA LYS A 254 6.38 14.00 -29.10
C LYS A 254 5.99 12.54 -29.36
N ASN A 255 6.89 11.78 -29.99
CA ASN A 255 6.64 10.36 -30.28
C ASN A 255 6.42 9.53 -29.02
N ALA A 256 7.20 9.75 -27.96
CA ALA A 256 7.06 9.01 -26.72
C ALA A 256 5.66 9.23 -26.09
N ILE A 257 5.18 10.45 -26.06
CA ILE A 257 3.84 10.77 -25.53
C ILE A 257 2.73 10.26 -26.46
N ASP A 258 2.79 10.56 -27.76
CA ASP A 258 1.72 10.20 -28.71
C ASP A 258 1.55 8.67 -28.83
N LEU A 259 2.67 7.93 -28.96
CA LEU A 259 2.60 6.48 -29.08
C LEU A 259 2.14 5.81 -27.78
N THR A 260 2.61 6.30 -26.63
CA THR A 260 2.16 5.79 -25.34
C THR A 260 0.67 6.08 -25.13
N ASN A 261 0.22 7.31 -25.43
CA ASN A 261 -1.20 7.69 -25.34
C ASN A 261 -2.07 6.78 -26.19
N ASN A 262 -1.71 6.64 -27.47
CA ASN A 262 -2.53 5.84 -28.39
C ASN A 262 -2.53 4.35 -28.00
N TYR A 263 -1.39 3.79 -27.59
CA TYR A 263 -1.31 2.41 -27.15
C TYR A 263 -2.23 2.17 -25.94
N ILE A 264 -2.13 2.98 -24.89
CA ILE A 264 -2.96 2.81 -23.70
C ILE A 264 -4.44 3.02 -24.01
N ALA A 265 -4.79 4.08 -24.74
CA ALA A 265 -6.18 4.40 -25.06
C ALA A 265 -6.85 3.35 -25.97
N THR A 266 -6.10 2.69 -26.88
CA THR A 266 -6.66 1.68 -27.80
C THR A 266 -6.64 0.29 -27.21
N GLU A 267 -5.51 -0.16 -26.66
CA GLU A 267 -5.34 -1.54 -26.19
C GLU A 267 -5.91 -1.73 -24.76
N HIS A 268 -5.93 -0.68 -23.95
CA HIS A 268 -6.32 -0.72 -22.55
C HIS A 268 -7.51 0.19 -22.19
N GLY A 269 -8.18 0.77 -23.18
CA GLY A 269 -9.29 1.73 -22.97
C GLY A 269 -10.44 1.19 -22.10
N ASN A 270 -10.67 -0.13 -22.09
CA ASN A 270 -11.69 -0.76 -21.22
C ASN A 270 -11.34 -0.74 -19.73
N SER A 271 -10.09 -0.54 -19.38
CA SER A 271 -9.65 -0.47 -17.97
C SER A 271 -9.82 0.92 -17.36
N ASN A 272 -10.14 1.93 -18.15
CA ASN A 272 -10.22 3.34 -17.74
C ASN A 272 -8.95 3.85 -17.04
N MET A 273 -7.81 3.27 -17.34
CA MET A 273 -6.53 3.66 -16.74
C MET A 273 -5.84 4.72 -17.59
N PHE A 274 -5.47 5.81 -16.96
CA PHE A 274 -4.73 6.92 -17.55
C PHE A 274 -3.72 7.45 -16.55
N ALA A 275 -2.81 8.30 -17.01
CA ALA A 275 -1.83 8.94 -16.13
C ALA A 275 -1.70 10.42 -16.44
N THR A 276 -1.54 11.24 -15.41
CA THR A 276 -1.00 12.59 -15.55
C THR A 276 0.51 12.46 -15.70
N VAL A 277 1.11 13.18 -16.65
CA VAL A 277 2.52 13.00 -16.99
C VAL A 277 3.18 14.35 -17.26
N PHE A 278 4.26 14.62 -16.57
CA PHE A 278 5.24 15.60 -17.03
C PHE A 278 6.39 14.85 -17.69
N PHE A 279 6.71 15.20 -18.95
CA PHE A 279 7.87 14.67 -19.66
C PHE A 279 8.72 15.80 -20.21
N GLY A 280 9.94 15.94 -19.70
CA GLY A 280 10.92 16.94 -20.10
C GLY A 280 12.16 16.34 -20.73
N LEU A 281 12.76 17.02 -21.68
CA LEU A 281 14.09 16.76 -22.24
C LEU A 281 15.00 17.94 -21.95
N LEU A 282 15.93 17.75 -21.03
CA LEU A 282 16.91 18.74 -20.63
C LEU A 282 18.18 18.63 -21.49
N ASP A 283 18.59 19.72 -22.16
CA ASP A 283 19.95 19.85 -22.67
C ASP A 283 20.84 20.40 -21.56
N PRO A 284 21.76 19.62 -21.00
CA PRO A 284 22.61 20.08 -19.91
C PRO A 284 23.66 21.10 -20.33
N THR A 285 23.92 21.28 -21.64
CA THR A 285 24.94 22.20 -22.13
C THR A 285 24.47 23.66 -22.04
N ASP A 286 23.25 23.96 -22.42
CA ASP A 286 22.70 25.31 -22.40
C ASP A 286 21.57 25.54 -21.40
N GLY A 287 20.99 24.46 -20.84
CA GLY A 287 19.88 24.50 -19.89
C GLY A 287 18.52 24.58 -20.55
N THR A 288 18.44 24.35 -21.86
CA THR A 288 17.16 24.26 -22.56
C THR A 288 16.38 23.04 -22.07
N LEU A 289 15.16 23.25 -21.64
CA LEU A 289 14.19 22.21 -21.30
C LEU A 289 13.01 22.27 -22.27
N LEU A 290 12.88 21.27 -23.13
CA LEU A 290 11.67 21.01 -23.90
C LEU A 290 10.76 20.13 -23.07
N TYR A 291 9.46 20.44 -22.98
CA TYR A 291 8.58 19.65 -22.17
C TYR A 291 7.17 19.53 -22.76
N ILE A 292 6.50 18.46 -22.35
CA ILE A 292 5.05 18.27 -22.45
C ILE A 292 4.57 18.05 -21.01
N ASN A 293 3.59 18.83 -20.58
CA ASN A 293 2.84 18.58 -19.35
C ASN A 293 1.45 18.06 -19.75
N ALA A 294 1.26 16.76 -19.64
CA ALA A 294 0.04 16.05 -19.99
C ALA A 294 -0.86 15.92 -18.74
N GLY A 295 -1.43 17.04 -18.29
CA GLY A 295 -2.37 17.12 -17.18
C GLY A 295 -1.76 16.90 -15.79
N HIS A 296 -0.44 16.92 -15.65
CA HIS A 296 0.25 16.76 -14.37
C HIS A 296 0.32 18.08 -13.59
N GLU A 297 0.55 18.00 -12.27
CA GLU A 297 0.79 19.17 -11.44
C GLU A 297 1.88 20.07 -12.04
N PRO A 298 1.64 21.39 -12.13
CA PRO A 298 2.57 22.30 -12.79
C PRO A 298 3.92 22.36 -12.09
N PRO A 299 5.04 21.83 -12.67
CA PRO A 299 6.35 21.96 -12.07
C PRO A 299 6.73 23.43 -11.82
N LEU A 300 7.45 23.67 -10.74
CA LEU A 300 7.87 24.99 -10.32
C LEU A 300 9.32 25.26 -10.71
N ILE A 301 9.60 26.42 -11.31
CA ILE A 301 10.98 26.92 -11.45
C ILE A 301 11.19 27.99 -10.40
N ILE A 302 12.13 27.73 -9.49
CA ILE A 302 12.58 28.64 -8.45
C ILE A 302 13.89 29.28 -8.86
N SER A 303 13.99 30.59 -8.74
CA SER A 303 15.19 31.37 -9.06
C SER A 303 15.41 32.44 -8.01
N ASN A 304 16.63 32.57 -7.48
CA ASN A 304 16.99 33.60 -6.51
C ASN A 304 16.03 33.71 -5.30
N GLY A 305 15.56 32.57 -4.79
CA GLY A 305 14.64 32.54 -3.65
C GLY A 305 13.20 33.00 -3.95
N ALA A 306 12.80 33.00 -5.21
CA ALA A 306 11.44 33.32 -5.64
C ALA A 306 10.92 32.36 -6.71
N LEU A 307 9.61 32.21 -6.81
CA LEU A 307 8.97 31.49 -7.89
C LEU A 307 9.16 32.29 -9.20
N LYS A 308 9.89 31.71 -10.15
CA LYS A 308 10.13 32.29 -11.48
C LYS A 308 8.95 32.03 -12.43
N THR A 309 8.49 30.78 -12.49
CA THR A 309 7.37 30.38 -13.35
C THR A 309 6.83 28.98 -12.98
N ARG A 310 5.65 28.67 -13.50
CA ARG A 310 5.04 27.33 -13.48
C ARG A 310 5.00 26.77 -14.89
N LEU A 311 5.24 25.47 -15.03
CA LEU A 311 5.17 24.77 -16.31
C LEU A 311 3.77 24.16 -16.47
N ASN A 312 2.81 24.99 -16.89
CA ASN A 312 1.40 24.63 -16.98
C ASN A 312 1.14 23.45 -17.94
N PRO A 313 0.00 22.74 -17.80
CA PRO A 313 -0.41 21.69 -18.72
C PRO A 313 -0.45 22.13 -20.17
N THR A 314 0.08 21.29 -21.07
CA THR A 314 0.15 21.54 -22.53
C THR A 314 -0.70 20.53 -23.32
N GLY A 315 -1.35 19.60 -22.61
CA GLY A 315 -2.24 18.57 -23.15
C GLY A 315 -2.99 17.86 -22.02
N PRO A 316 -3.95 16.99 -22.34
CA PRO A 316 -4.71 16.20 -21.37
C PRO A 316 -3.86 15.06 -20.80
N ALA A 317 -4.36 14.32 -19.80
CA ALA A 317 -3.73 13.11 -19.29
C ALA A 317 -3.56 12.04 -20.37
N VAL A 318 -2.48 11.26 -20.27
CA VAL A 318 -2.09 10.24 -21.25
C VAL A 318 -2.92 8.97 -21.06
N GLY A 319 -3.48 8.43 -22.14
CA GLY A 319 -4.26 7.17 -22.12
C GLY A 319 -5.77 7.37 -22.01
N MET A 320 -6.27 8.60 -21.88
CA MET A 320 -7.72 8.87 -21.80
C MET A 320 -8.45 8.62 -23.12
N LEU A 321 -7.95 9.20 -24.19
CA LEU A 321 -8.52 9.11 -25.54
C LEU A 321 -7.39 9.00 -26.58
N PRO A 322 -7.62 8.25 -27.67
CA PRO A 322 -6.63 8.17 -28.75
C PRO A 322 -6.53 9.48 -29.53
N ASN A 323 -5.39 9.71 -30.17
CA ASN A 323 -5.12 10.84 -31.07
C ASN A 323 -5.29 12.22 -30.40
N MET A 324 -4.99 12.32 -29.12
CA MET A 324 -4.93 13.61 -28.43
C MET A 324 -3.72 14.44 -28.89
N ASP A 325 -3.88 15.76 -28.86
CA ASP A 325 -2.78 16.68 -29.22
C ASP A 325 -2.04 17.14 -27.95
N PHE A 326 -0.73 16.96 -27.97
CA PHE A 326 0.20 17.38 -26.91
C PHE A 326 1.18 18.42 -27.47
N LYS A 327 1.16 19.62 -26.92
CA LYS A 327 2.05 20.70 -27.37
C LYS A 327 3.38 20.65 -26.65
N ILE A 328 4.45 20.83 -27.39
CA ILE A 328 5.81 20.99 -26.83
C ILE A 328 5.99 22.46 -26.48
N GLU A 329 6.39 22.70 -25.24
CA GLU A 329 6.82 24.01 -24.76
C GLU A 329 8.31 24.00 -24.45
N ARG A 330 8.90 25.20 -24.35
CA ARG A 330 10.32 25.40 -24.10
C ARG A 330 10.55 26.40 -23.00
N VAL A 331 11.49 26.09 -22.11
CA VAL A 331 11.99 27.02 -21.09
C VAL A 331 13.51 26.87 -20.96
N ILE A 332 14.18 27.87 -20.43
CA ILE A 332 15.62 27.81 -20.12
C ILE A 332 15.80 27.88 -18.62
N LEU A 333 16.49 26.87 -18.07
CA LEU A 333 16.99 26.89 -16.71
C LEU A 333 18.33 27.62 -16.69
N SER A 334 18.36 28.80 -16.10
CA SER A 334 19.59 29.60 -15.94
C SER A 334 20.46 29.06 -14.79
N PRO A 335 21.77 29.35 -14.74
CA PRO A 335 22.56 29.05 -13.55
C PRO A 335 21.91 29.61 -12.28
N GLY A 336 21.79 28.77 -11.24
CA GLY A 336 21.08 29.07 -9.99
C GLY A 336 19.59 28.75 -9.99
N ASP A 337 18.99 28.34 -11.13
CA ASP A 337 17.58 27.91 -11.17
C ASP A 337 17.43 26.49 -10.63
N SER A 338 16.31 26.24 -9.95
CA SER A 338 15.87 24.91 -9.52
C SER A 338 14.52 24.59 -10.16
N LEU A 339 14.40 23.46 -10.81
CA LEU A 339 13.13 22.88 -11.25
C LEU A 339 12.67 21.86 -10.22
N LEU A 340 11.44 22.01 -9.75
CA LEU A 340 10.78 21.09 -8.81
C LEU A 340 9.56 20.48 -9.50
N LEU A 341 9.57 19.17 -9.63
CA LEU A 341 8.40 18.37 -10.01
C LEU A 341 7.85 17.70 -8.74
N TYR A 342 6.54 17.56 -8.68
CA TYR A 342 5.85 16.97 -7.54
C TYR A 342 4.50 16.39 -7.97
N THR A 343 4.01 15.38 -7.26
CA THR A 343 2.67 14.84 -7.43
C THR A 343 1.69 15.48 -6.44
N ASP A 344 0.40 15.35 -6.71
CA ASP A 344 -0.67 15.97 -5.91
C ASP A 344 -0.67 15.49 -4.44
N GLY A 345 -0.15 14.28 -4.16
CA GLY A 345 0.03 13.80 -2.79
C GLY A 345 0.88 14.71 -1.90
N VAL A 346 1.66 15.63 -2.48
CA VAL A 346 2.38 16.68 -1.73
C VAL A 346 1.41 17.77 -1.30
N THR A 347 0.65 18.32 -2.23
CA THR A 347 -0.25 19.46 -2.00
C THR A 347 -1.53 19.07 -1.28
N ASP A 348 -2.01 17.86 -1.52
CA ASP A 348 -3.23 17.30 -0.96
C ASP A 348 -3.02 16.62 0.40
N ALA A 349 -1.78 16.57 0.91
CA ALA A 349 -1.48 16.05 2.23
C ALA A 349 -2.32 16.76 3.31
N LEU A 350 -3.10 15.99 4.07
CA LEU A 350 -4.07 16.49 5.04
C LEU A 350 -3.51 16.49 6.46
N ASN A 351 -3.76 17.58 7.20
CA ASN A 351 -3.49 17.65 8.63
C ASN A 351 -4.66 17.08 9.47
N ALA A 352 -4.54 17.12 10.79
CA ALA A 352 -5.57 16.64 11.72
C ALA A 352 -6.92 17.41 11.63
N LYS A 353 -6.95 18.57 10.94
CA LYS A 353 -8.14 19.42 10.75
C LYS A 353 -8.73 19.27 9.33
N ASP A 354 -8.25 18.31 8.54
CA ASP A 354 -8.60 18.13 7.12
C ASP A 354 -8.20 19.30 6.21
N GLU A 355 -7.20 20.10 6.60
CA GLU A 355 -6.66 21.16 5.77
C GLU A 355 -5.51 20.58 4.92
N GLN A 356 -5.51 20.91 3.61
CA GLN A 356 -4.44 20.52 2.69
C GLN A 356 -3.13 21.27 2.96
N PHE A 357 -2.00 20.65 2.64
CA PHE A 357 -0.69 21.32 2.66
C PHE A 357 -0.69 22.50 1.70
N SER A 358 -1.25 22.34 0.53
CA SER A 358 -1.43 23.29 -0.56
C SER A 358 -0.16 23.71 -1.30
N GLU A 359 -0.33 24.17 -2.55
CA GLU A 359 0.77 24.69 -3.38
C GLU A 359 1.43 25.92 -2.73
N GLU A 360 0.66 26.75 -2.02
CA GLU A 360 1.20 27.95 -1.37
C GLU A 360 2.26 27.61 -0.31
N ARG A 361 2.01 26.60 0.53
CA ARG A 361 2.99 26.11 1.51
C ARG A 361 4.16 25.43 0.84
N LEU A 362 3.92 24.67 -0.24
CA LEU A 362 4.99 24.08 -1.05
C LEU A 362 5.93 25.17 -1.59
N ILE A 363 5.40 26.22 -2.21
CA ILE A 363 6.18 27.35 -2.71
C ILE A 363 6.95 28.04 -1.58
N THR A 364 6.27 28.31 -0.45
CA THR A 364 6.90 28.95 0.72
C THR A 364 8.11 28.15 1.23
N THR A 365 8.05 26.83 1.14
CA THR A 365 9.16 25.95 1.49
C THR A 365 10.22 25.91 0.40
N ALA A 366 9.79 25.79 -0.86
CA ALA A 366 10.65 25.65 -2.02
C ALA A 366 11.53 26.88 -2.33
N ILE A 367 11.12 28.09 -1.94
CA ILE A 367 11.91 29.31 -2.14
C ILE A 367 13.04 29.48 -1.12
N LYS A 368 13.09 28.65 -0.07
CA LYS A 368 14.16 28.70 0.93
C LYS A 368 15.48 28.18 0.33
N PRO A 369 16.63 28.81 0.68
CA PRO A 369 17.92 28.31 0.22
C PRO A 369 18.18 26.90 0.76
N SER A 370 18.72 26.02 -0.09
CA SER A 370 19.14 24.69 0.33
C SER A 370 20.56 24.39 -0.17
N ALA A 371 21.30 23.55 0.54
CA ALA A 371 22.68 23.23 0.26
C ALA A 371 22.88 22.32 -0.96
N SER A 372 21.86 21.54 -1.32
CA SER A 372 21.88 20.60 -2.45
C SER A 372 20.46 20.24 -2.89
N ALA A 373 20.30 19.68 -4.08
CA ALA A 373 19.02 19.15 -4.54
C ALA A 373 18.43 18.10 -3.58
N GLN A 374 19.28 17.25 -3.01
CA GLN A 374 18.84 16.24 -2.03
C GLN A 374 18.30 16.87 -0.73
N THR A 375 19.04 17.85 -0.16
CA THR A 375 18.60 18.56 1.05
C THR A 375 17.30 19.33 0.76
N TYR A 376 17.20 19.93 -0.42
CA TYR A 376 16.01 20.64 -0.88
C TYR A 376 14.75 19.76 -0.84
N LEU A 377 14.83 18.53 -1.35
CA LEU A 377 13.70 17.60 -1.28
C LEU A 377 13.41 17.14 0.15
N MET A 378 14.45 16.98 0.99
CA MET A 378 14.27 16.62 2.40
C MET A 378 13.56 17.72 3.18
N ASP A 379 13.88 18.99 2.93
CA ASP A 379 13.23 20.12 3.56
C ASP A 379 11.72 20.16 3.22
N ILE A 380 11.36 19.87 1.96
CA ILE A 380 9.97 19.79 1.53
C ILE A 380 9.24 18.63 2.21
N VAL A 381 9.85 17.43 2.23
CA VAL A 381 9.27 16.25 2.90
C VAL A 381 9.06 16.52 4.38
N SER A 382 10.04 17.14 5.05
CA SER A 382 9.94 17.49 6.47
C SER A 382 8.78 18.46 6.73
N ALA A 383 8.58 19.46 5.87
CA ALA A 383 7.47 20.40 6.01
C ALA A 383 6.11 19.72 5.80
N VAL A 384 6.03 18.75 4.87
CA VAL A 384 4.81 17.94 4.69
C VAL A 384 4.57 17.06 5.91
N ASP A 385 5.61 16.40 6.46
CA ASP A 385 5.49 15.56 7.65
C ASP A 385 5.06 16.35 8.89
N GLU A 386 5.59 17.55 9.08
CA GLU A 386 5.15 18.45 10.14
C GLU A 386 3.68 18.85 9.98
N HIS A 387 3.23 19.06 8.75
CA HIS A 387 1.82 19.38 8.47
C HIS A 387 0.89 18.18 8.73
N ILE A 388 1.27 16.99 8.29
CA ILE A 388 0.51 15.74 8.49
C ILE A 388 0.41 15.41 10.00
N ALA A 389 1.44 15.72 10.78
CA ALA A 389 1.48 15.56 12.24
C ALA A 389 1.07 14.15 12.74
N GLY A 390 1.52 13.10 12.04
CA GLY A 390 1.26 11.69 12.40
C GLY A 390 -0.07 11.11 11.89
N ARG A 391 -0.85 11.86 11.10
CA ARG A 391 -1.98 11.31 10.36
C ARG A 391 -1.49 10.33 9.29
N GLU A 392 -2.31 9.35 8.94
CA GLU A 392 -2.01 8.41 7.84
C GLU A 392 -1.95 9.16 6.50
N GLN A 393 -0.91 8.86 5.71
CA GLN A 393 -0.70 9.45 4.39
C GLN A 393 -1.83 9.03 3.44
N PHE A 394 -2.45 10.01 2.79
CA PHE A 394 -3.60 9.79 1.92
C PHE A 394 -3.21 9.35 0.52
N ASP A 395 -2.17 9.96 -0.08
CA ASP A 395 -1.70 9.69 -1.43
C ASP A 395 -0.19 9.51 -1.51
N ASP A 396 0.30 8.96 -2.63
CA ASP A 396 1.71 8.80 -2.90
C ASP A 396 2.39 10.18 -2.97
N ILE A 397 3.56 10.34 -2.38
CA ILE A 397 4.33 11.57 -2.39
C ILE A 397 5.57 11.34 -3.23
N THR A 398 5.62 12.00 -4.40
CA THR A 398 6.74 11.90 -5.32
C THR A 398 7.30 13.28 -5.65
N LEU A 399 8.62 13.41 -5.56
CA LEU A 399 9.36 14.65 -5.79
C LEU A 399 10.58 14.39 -6.67
N LEU A 400 10.86 15.31 -7.60
CA LEU A 400 12.08 15.36 -8.38
C LEU A 400 12.58 16.79 -8.44
N ALA A 401 13.83 17.03 -8.08
CA ALA A 401 14.49 18.32 -8.19
C ALA A 401 15.66 18.28 -9.17
N VAL A 402 15.75 19.30 -9.99
CA VAL A 402 16.90 19.52 -10.89
C VAL A 402 17.44 20.93 -10.60
N HIS A 403 18.64 21.01 -10.13
CA HIS A 403 19.31 22.28 -9.82
C HIS A 403 20.47 22.53 -10.76
N ARG A 404 20.51 23.70 -11.43
CA ARG A 404 21.64 24.18 -12.20
C ARG A 404 22.58 24.97 -11.31
N ARG A 405 23.81 24.48 -11.08
CA ARG A 405 24.79 25.19 -10.27
C ARG A 405 25.18 26.54 -10.92
N THR A 406 25.57 27.50 -10.10
CA THR A 406 26.05 28.82 -10.53
C THR A 406 27.43 28.77 -11.11
#